data_781e97191a06f2d940dfa6af70b4e676
#
_entry.id   781e97191a06f2d940dfa6af70b4e676
#
_cell.length_a   1.000
_cell.length_b   1.000
_cell.length_c   1.000
_cell.angle_alpha   90.00
_cell.angle_beta   90.00
_cell.angle_gamma   90.00
#
_symmetry.space_group_name_H-M   'P 1'
#
loop_
_entity.id
_entity.type
_entity.pdbx_description
1 polymer ?
#
loop_
_entity_poly.entity_id
_entity_poly.type
_entity_poly.pdbx_seq_one_letter_code
_entity_poly.pdbx_strand_id
1 'polypeptide(L)'
;MSLISRLHHVLENSPKDQFVELKTTTPMEELRRVANLENLPLERLKLVERLVDGEFGLLDMEENIFYKNARDPERGFSTYGGTIMVFEDPEVKSYLVKNIGGESGITNNNYGVPGVKGVAGEVTYEQVLACKKVDFASNKKVRRFNELEYFRNLETLRFDGCSELEELSLPYMSLGGYANWIIFCSKLRKITTRYGLDVVGSSILRGNSKLSELDTSNWTISSSNTERMFEGCSSLTRLDLRNIEMDNVTIALNMFQGCSSLQSLDTSKWNLGNLSNGNGMFQGCSSLQSLDTSKWNLGNLSNGNGMFYGCSSLQSLDTSKWNLGNLSNGQSMFYGCSSLQSLDTSKWNLGNLNIAENMFRQTKITTLDVRDWDLRKLTNTVYMFHLTPLISLDTSGWVLSSLSNAAQMFQYCSNLITLGNTSRWGLEKLTNASAMFNDCSALQSLDTSGWRLENVTTMRQTFDTCRALTTLGDTSRWNLIRCTDMQSLFSNCNQLTKVDISYSSTPMVVTSNLNSTTWNVGNLESFVGDHTETDNISVFNGYNSTDFDIRNVVNLNLASILATIRGLGTNRTKRKFFTPQGFDKSRIPQEYKTMLENKNWELA
;
A
#
# COMPACT_ATOMS: atom_id res chain seq x y z
N MET A 1 -62.34 24.30 21.52
CA MET A 1 -60.88 24.27 21.35
C MET A 1 -60.60 24.59 19.89
N SER A 2 -60.00 25.73 19.65
CA SER A 2 -59.86 26.30 18.29
C SER A 2 -58.95 25.42 17.42
N LEU A 3 -59.25 25.36 16.13
CA LEU A 3 -58.45 24.70 15.11
C LEU A 3 -56.95 25.08 15.18
N ILE A 4 -56.64 26.24 15.74
CA ILE A 4 -55.30 26.80 15.93
C ILE A 4 -54.39 25.89 16.80
N SER A 5 -54.92 25.23 17.82
CA SER A 5 -54.11 24.39 18.71
C SER A 5 -53.69 23.04 18.09
N ARG A 6 -54.25 22.66 16.94
CA ARG A 6 -53.90 21.43 16.22
C ARG A 6 -52.88 21.66 15.10
N LEU A 7 -52.59 22.91 14.72
CA LEU A 7 -51.70 23.27 13.62
C LEU A 7 -50.28 23.60 14.05
N HIS A 8 -50.05 23.82 15.36
CA HIS A 8 -48.71 24.11 15.87
C HIS A 8 -47.97 22.83 16.18
N HIS A 9 -46.96 22.55 15.43
CA HIS A 9 -45.93 21.61 15.84
C HIS A 9 -44.64 22.40 16.09
N VAL A 10 -44.41 22.73 17.35
CA VAL A 10 -43.16 23.35 17.77
C VAL A 10 -42.11 22.26 17.68
N LEU A 11 -41.15 22.40 16.80
CA LEU A 11 -39.95 21.56 16.75
C LEU A 11 -38.97 22.16 17.74
N GLU A 12 -39.07 21.81 19.02
CA GLU A 12 -38.05 22.11 20.01
C GLU A 12 -36.74 21.48 19.52
N ASN A 13 -35.75 22.32 19.19
CA ASN A 13 -34.40 21.94 18.77
C ASN A 13 -34.24 21.29 17.37
N SER A 14 -35.14 21.54 16.42
CA SER A 14 -34.85 21.11 15.04
C SER A 14 -34.05 22.19 14.31
N PRO A 15 -32.83 21.87 13.79
CA PRO A 15 -32.05 22.82 12.98
C PRO A 15 -32.87 23.27 11.76
N LYS A 16 -32.72 24.51 11.35
CA LYS A 16 -33.29 25.06 10.07
C LYS A 16 -32.97 24.17 8.86
N ASP A 17 -32.02 23.31 9.00
CA ASP A 17 -31.51 22.33 8.05
C ASP A 17 -32.43 21.14 7.78
N GLN A 18 -33.54 20.98 8.48
CA GLN A 18 -34.50 19.89 8.27
C GLN A 18 -35.62 20.22 7.29
N PHE A 19 -35.61 21.41 6.72
CA PHE A 19 -36.64 21.88 5.82
C PHE A 19 -36.10 22.27 4.46
N VAL A 20 -36.83 21.92 3.42
CA VAL A 20 -36.58 22.34 2.03
C VAL A 20 -37.46 23.55 1.73
N GLU A 21 -36.85 24.66 1.35
CA GLU A 21 -37.57 25.79 0.82
C GLU A 21 -38.08 25.49 -0.59
N LEU A 22 -39.37 25.67 -0.79
CA LEU A 22 -40.04 25.42 -2.05
C LEU A 22 -40.55 26.71 -2.65
N LYS A 23 -40.53 26.87 -3.97
CA LYS A 23 -41.26 27.91 -4.69
C LYS A 23 -42.58 27.36 -5.20
N THR A 24 -43.59 28.16 -5.16
CA THR A 24 -44.93 27.82 -5.64
C THR A 24 -45.46 28.92 -6.57
N THR A 25 -46.33 28.56 -7.48
CA THR A 25 -47.11 29.49 -8.29
C THR A 25 -48.27 30.08 -7.51
N THR A 26 -48.66 29.45 -6.39
CA THR A 26 -49.66 29.99 -5.49
C THR A 26 -49.07 31.16 -4.70
N PRO A 27 -49.71 32.33 -4.70
CA PRO A 27 -49.25 33.48 -3.92
C PRO A 27 -49.08 33.14 -2.43
N MET A 28 -47.96 33.54 -1.83
CA MET A 28 -47.70 33.32 -0.39
C MET A 28 -48.78 33.91 0.51
N GLU A 29 -49.47 34.99 0.07
CA GLU A 29 -50.62 35.58 0.74
C GLU A 29 -51.80 34.60 0.84
N GLU A 30 -52.06 33.84 -0.21
CA GLU A 30 -53.10 32.81 -0.22
C GLU A 30 -52.72 31.62 0.68
N LEU A 31 -51.49 31.17 0.62
CA LEU A 31 -51.02 30.10 1.49
C LEU A 31 -51.06 30.50 2.97
N ARG A 32 -50.70 31.75 3.30
CA ARG A 32 -50.79 32.32 4.63
C ARG A 32 -52.25 32.32 5.13
N ARG A 33 -53.20 32.73 4.28
CA ARG A 33 -54.63 32.74 4.58
C ARG A 33 -55.19 31.34 4.82
N VAL A 34 -54.87 30.40 3.94
CA VAL A 34 -55.30 29.01 4.07
C VAL A 34 -54.75 28.38 5.35
N ALA A 35 -53.53 28.75 5.76
CA ALA A 35 -52.91 28.29 7.00
C ALA A 35 -53.42 29.05 8.26
N ASN A 36 -54.34 30.05 8.13
CA ASN A 36 -54.81 30.94 9.19
C ASN A 36 -53.65 31.66 9.92
N LEU A 37 -52.69 32.18 9.16
CA LEU A 37 -51.51 32.86 9.67
C LEU A 37 -51.47 34.34 9.28
N GLU A 38 -52.63 34.99 9.05
CA GLU A 38 -52.75 36.38 8.60
C GLU A 38 -52.10 37.38 9.56
N ASN A 39 -51.89 37.01 10.81
CA ASN A 39 -51.18 37.79 11.81
C ASN A 39 -49.65 37.76 11.68
N LEU A 40 -49.09 36.89 10.84
CA LEU A 40 -47.65 36.79 10.62
C LEU A 40 -47.25 37.58 9.36
N PRO A 41 -46.15 38.33 9.40
CA PRO A 41 -45.58 38.98 8.20
C PRO A 41 -45.18 37.95 7.13
N LEU A 42 -45.47 38.26 5.85
CA LEU A 42 -45.15 37.38 4.73
C LEU A 42 -43.64 37.10 4.60
N GLU A 43 -42.81 38.09 4.89
CA GLU A 43 -41.35 38.01 4.83
C GLU A 43 -40.76 37.01 5.83
N ARG A 44 -41.53 36.65 6.87
CA ARG A 44 -41.11 35.63 7.85
C ARG A 44 -41.45 34.20 7.40
N LEU A 45 -42.40 34.05 6.47
CA LEU A 45 -42.92 32.74 6.09
C LEU A 45 -42.25 32.20 4.84
N LYS A 46 -41.89 30.94 4.88
CA LYS A 46 -41.41 30.20 3.72
C LYS A 46 -42.21 28.92 3.54
N LEU A 47 -42.54 28.60 2.30
CA LEU A 47 -43.08 27.29 1.97
C LEU A 47 -41.94 26.26 2.03
N VAL A 48 -42.15 25.24 2.84
CA VAL A 48 -41.12 24.22 3.05
C VAL A 48 -41.71 22.81 3.08
N GLU A 49 -40.91 21.84 2.77
CA GLU A 49 -41.14 20.45 3.09
C GLU A 49 -40.25 20.04 4.26
N ARG A 50 -40.84 19.35 5.26
CA ARG A 50 -40.07 18.78 6.35
C ARG A 50 -39.48 17.43 5.93
N LEU A 51 -38.16 17.33 5.97
CA LEU A 51 -37.43 16.20 5.39
C LEU A 51 -37.63 14.88 6.14
N VAL A 52 -37.98 14.92 7.42
CA VAL A 52 -38.18 13.71 8.23
C VAL A 52 -39.37 12.86 7.79
N ASP A 53 -40.46 13.52 7.33
CA ASP A 53 -41.72 12.85 7.01
C ASP A 53 -42.32 13.30 5.67
N GLY A 54 -41.69 14.22 4.96
CA GLY A 54 -42.18 14.73 3.67
C GLY A 54 -43.40 15.62 3.78
N GLU A 55 -43.73 16.13 4.96
CA GLU A 55 -44.88 17.01 5.13
C GLU A 55 -44.60 18.45 4.65
N PHE A 56 -45.53 19.00 3.90
CA PHE A 56 -45.50 20.38 3.43
C PHE A 56 -46.11 21.32 4.44
N GLY A 57 -45.61 22.55 4.51
CA GLY A 57 -46.16 23.57 5.37
C GLY A 57 -45.45 24.92 5.22
N LEU A 58 -45.85 25.88 6.03
CA LEU A 58 -45.18 27.16 6.15
C LEU A 58 -44.25 27.15 7.36
N LEU A 59 -43.01 27.57 7.16
CA LEU A 59 -42.02 27.75 8.22
C LEU A 59 -41.90 29.24 8.54
N ASP A 60 -42.11 29.60 9.80
CA ASP A 60 -41.73 30.89 10.34
C ASP A 60 -40.23 30.89 10.59
N MET A 61 -39.52 31.69 9.82
CA MET A 61 -38.05 31.76 9.84
C MET A 61 -37.49 32.46 11.08
N GLU A 62 -38.30 33.25 11.77
CA GLU A 62 -37.88 33.95 12.98
C GLU A 62 -38.05 33.06 14.22
N GLU A 63 -39.26 32.50 14.38
CA GLU A 63 -39.61 31.66 15.53
C GLU A 63 -39.24 30.19 15.35
N ASN A 64 -38.86 29.79 14.13
CA ASN A 64 -38.54 28.39 13.75
C ASN A 64 -39.74 27.43 13.99
N ILE A 65 -40.97 27.93 13.75
CA ILE A 65 -42.20 27.17 13.92
C ILE A 65 -42.66 26.65 12.56
N PHE A 66 -42.89 25.33 12.46
CA PHE A 66 -43.44 24.70 11.27
C PHE A 66 -44.97 24.54 11.39
N TYR A 67 -45.71 25.20 10.50
CA TYR A 67 -47.14 25.09 10.42
C TYR A 67 -47.54 24.06 9.38
N LYS A 68 -47.94 22.86 9.86
CA LYS A 68 -48.46 21.78 9.02
C LYS A 68 -49.75 22.16 8.31
N ASN A 69 -50.02 21.44 7.20
CA ASN A 69 -51.29 21.55 6.48
C ASN A 69 -51.63 22.97 6.02
N ALA A 70 -50.61 23.78 5.66
CA ALA A 70 -50.83 24.97 4.86
C ALA A 70 -51.41 24.64 3.46
N ARG A 71 -51.95 23.44 3.33
CA ARG A 71 -52.57 22.82 2.17
C ARG A 71 -54.06 23.05 2.22
N ASP A 72 -54.65 23.55 1.16
CA ASP A 72 -56.10 23.46 0.95
C ASP A 72 -56.45 21.98 0.72
N PRO A 73 -57.18 21.31 1.63
CA PRO A 73 -57.55 19.91 1.47
C PRO A 73 -58.39 19.62 0.23
N GLU A 74 -59.07 20.64 -0.34
CA GLU A 74 -59.88 20.49 -1.54
C GLU A 74 -59.17 20.86 -2.83
N ARG A 75 -58.11 21.70 -2.77
CA ARG A 75 -57.44 22.24 -3.97
C ARG A 75 -55.99 21.78 -4.14
N GLY A 76 -55.36 21.23 -3.10
CA GLY A 76 -53.94 20.92 -3.14
C GLY A 76 -53.05 22.15 -3.45
N PHE A 77 -51.75 21.99 -3.38
CA PHE A 77 -50.80 23.08 -3.71
C PHE A 77 -50.68 23.34 -5.21
N SER A 78 -51.39 22.72 -6.05
CA SER A 78 -51.33 23.07 -7.44
C SER A 78 -52.36 22.36 -8.25
N THR A 79 -53.01 23.10 -9.04
CA THR A 79 -53.73 22.56 -10.16
C THR A 79 -52.97 22.68 -11.47
N TYR A 80 -51.98 23.54 -11.58
CA TYR A 80 -51.19 23.71 -12.80
C TYR A 80 -49.81 24.31 -12.50
N GLY A 81 -48.78 23.46 -12.40
CA GLY A 81 -47.42 23.94 -12.45
C GLY A 81 -46.45 23.51 -11.34
N GLY A 82 -46.91 22.90 -10.23
CA GLY A 82 -46.05 22.40 -9.14
C GLY A 82 -45.21 23.47 -8.43
N THR A 83 -44.61 23.10 -7.31
CA THR A 83 -43.64 23.93 -6.59
C THR A 83 -42.32 24.03 -7.38
N ILE A 84 -41.91 25.25 -7.73
CA ILE A 84 -40.73 25.49 -8.57
C ILE A 84 -39.49 25.42 -7.71
N MET A 85 -38.51 24.59 -8.16
CA MET A 85 -37.19 24.50 -7.55
C MET A 85 -36.28 25.63 -8.03
N VAL A 86 -35.48 26.16 -7.10
CA VAL A 86 -34.42 27.14 -7.41
C VAL A 86 -33.09 26.41 -7.42
N PHE A 87 -32.33 26.64 -8.45
CA PHE A 87 -30.97 26.08 -8.60
C PHE A 87 -29.96 27.22 -8.58
N GLU A 88 -28.94 27.11 -7.71
CA GLU A 88 -27.90 28.11 -7.60
C GLU A 88 -27.03 28.16 -8.90
N ASP A 89 -26.77 27.00 -9.48
CA ASP A 89 -25.93 26.86 -10.69
C ASP A 89 -26.82 26.91 -11.95
N PRO A 90 -26.65 27.93 -12.84
CA PRO A 90 -27.42 28.03 -14.08
C PRO A 90 -27.23 26.84 -15.04
N GLU A 91 -26.06 26.21 -15.03
CA GLU A 91 -25.78 25.04 -15.85
C GLU A 91 -26.59 23.83 -15.37
N VAL A 92 -26.74 23.67 -14.04
CA VAL A 92 -27.61 22.65 -13.45
C VAL A 92 -29.04 22.87 -13.84
N LYS A 93 -29.56 24.11 -13.70
CA LYS A 93 -30.93 24.45 -14.11
C LYS A 93 -31.14 24.13 -15.60
N SER A 94 -30.24 24.58 -16.46
CA SER A 94 -30.34 24.35 -17.91
C SER A 94 -30.37 22.86 -18.26
N TYR A 95 -29.53 22.06 -17.63
CA TYR A 95 -29.53 20.61 -17.83
C TYR A 95 -30.85 19.96 -17.38
N LEU A 96 -31.34 20.34 -16.21
CA LEU A 96 -32.55 19.73 -15.66
C LEU A 96 -33.81 20.16 -16.44
N VAL A 97 -33.95 21.43 -16.84
CA VAL A 97 -35.04 21.90 -17.71
C VAL A 97 -35.09 21.10 -19.01
N LYS A 98 -33.91 20.84 -19.60
CA LYS A 98 -33.79 20.04 -20.85
C LYS A 98 -34.22 18.58 -20.69
N ASN A 99 -33.91 17.95 -19.55
CA ASN A 99 -34.05 16.50 -19.40
C ASN A 99 -35.30 16.07 -18.62
N ILE A 100 -35.74 16.89 -17.65
CA ILE A 100 -36.87 16.57 -16.76
C ILE A 100 -37.87 17.70 -16.57
N GLY A 101 -37.50 18.96 -16.90
CA GLY A 101 -38.27 20.17 -16.61
C GLY A 101 -39.28 20.54 -17.66
N GLY A 102 -39.92 21.71 -17.44
CA GLY A 102 -40.87 22.32 -18.35
C GLY A 102 -42.21 21.61 -18.43
N GLU A 103 -43.07 22.14 -19.30
CA GLU A 103 -44.43 21.60 -19.53
C GLU A 103 -44.43 20.15 -20.06
N SER A 104 -43.41 19.77 -20.83
CA SER A 104 -43.27 18.43 -21.37
C SER A 104 -42.90 17.42 -20.29
N GLY A 105 -42.26 17.90 -19.20
CA GLY A 105 -41.78 17.06 -18.12
C GLY A 105 -40.78 15.97 -18.57
N ILE A 106 -40.75 14.89 -17.81
CA ILE A 106 -39.91 13.72 -18.13
C ILE A 106 -40.50 12.98 -19.32
N THR A 107 -39.88 13.08 -20.48
CA THR A 107 -40.30 12.40 -21.72
C THR A 107 -39.53 11.10 -21.97
N ASN A 108 -38.42 10.89 -21.29
CA ASN A 108 -37.56 9.74 -21.45
C ASN A 108 -37.51 8.93 -20.14
N ASN A 109 -37.93 7.68 -20.16
CA ASN A 109 -37.92 6.74 -19.02
C ASN A 109 -36.55 6.62 -18.35
N ASN A 110 -35.45 6.91 -19.06
CA ASN A 110 -34.10 6.87 -18.50
C ASN A 110 -33.87 7.95 -17.44
N TYR A 111 -34.66 9.05 -17.43
CA TYR A 111 -34.50 10.13 -16.46
C TYR A 111 -35.52 10.06 -15.31
N GLY A 112 -36.54 9.27 -15.41
CA GLY A 112 -37.51 9.10 -14.33
C GLY A 112 -38.89 8.64 -14.80
N VAL A 113 -39.92 8.89 -13.98
CA VAL A 113 -41.32 8.55 -14.28
C VAL A 113 -41.88 9.49 -15.32
N PRO A 114 -42.30 9.04 -16.51
CA PRO A 114 -42.85 9.89 -17.55
C PRO A 114 -44.19 10.53 -17.14
N GLY A 115 -44.49 11.68 -17.74
CA GLY A 115 -45.79 12.32 -17.61
C GLY A 115 -45.90 13.31 -16.45
N VAL A 116 -44.87 13.47 -15.61
CA VAL A 116 -44.85 14.53 -14.60
C VAL A 116 -44.57 15.86 -15.30
N LYS A 117 -45.63 16.68 -15.46
CA LYS A 117 -45.60 17.99 -16.13
C LYS A 117 -45.26 19.09 -15.14
N GLY A 118 -44.74 20.18 -15.64
CA GLY A 118 -44.36 21.33 -14.83
C GLY A 118 -44.59 22.67 -15.56
N VAL A 119 -43.76 23.65 -15.28
CA VAL A 119 -43.85 25.04 -15.77
C VAL A 119 -42.79 25.25 -16.87
N ALA A 120 -43.17 26.00 -17.92
CA ALA A 120 -42.27 26.32 -19.03
C ALA A 120 -40.99 26.99 -18.53
N GLY A 121 -39.82 26.43 -18.93
CA GLY A 121 -38.50 26.92 -18.54
C GLY A 121 -38.11 26.70 -17.08
N GLU A 122 -38.89 25.95 -16.32
CA GLU A 122 -38.66 25.69 -14.90
C GLU A 122 -38.62 24.18 -14.61
N VAL A 123 -38.18 23.81 -13.40
CA VAL A 123 -38.20 22.44 -12.87
C VAL A 123 -39.04 22.48 -11.58
N THR A 124 -40.03 21.61 -11.50
CA THR A 124 -40.86 21.50 -10.29
C THR A 124 -40.29 20.46 -9.32
N TYR A 125 -40.72 20.56 -8.06
CA TYR A 125 -40.33 19.60 -7.04
C TYR A 125 -40.80 18.17 -7.34
N GLU A 126 -42.01 18.04 -7.92
CA GLU A 126 -42.53 16.74 -8.36
C GLU A 126 -41.68 16.13 -9.46
N GLN A 127 -41.14 16.96 -10.37
CA GLN A 127 -40.19 16.49 -11.40
C GLN A 127 -38.87 16.04 -10.78
N VAL A 128 -38.37 16.75 -9.76
CA VAL A 128 -37.16 16.35 -8.99
C VAL A 128 -37.41 15.02 -8.29
N LEU A 129 -38.54 14.83 -7.62
CA LEU A 129 -38.89 13.56 -6.96
C LEU A 129 -39.09 12.43 -7.96
N ALA A 130 -39.58 12.69 -9.15
CA ALA A 130 -39.76 11.68 -10.20
C ALA A 130 -38.43 11.35 -10.94
N CYS A 131 -37.39 12.15 -10.72
CA CYS A 131 -36.11 12.00 -11.40
C CYS A 131 -35.35 10.79 -10.86
N LYS A 132 -34.91 9.91 -11.79
CA LYS A 132 -34.12 8.71 -11.47
C LYS A 132 -32.68 8.80 -11.93
N LYS A 133 -32.34 9.76 -12.79
CA LYS A 133 -31.01 9.90 -13.37
C LYS A 133 -30.53 11.35 -13.43
N VAL A 134 -29.34 11.58 -12.92
CA VAL A 134 -28.55 12.80 -13.13
C VAL A 134 -27.20 12.39 -13.71
N ASP A 135 -26.87 12.87 -14.91
CA ASP A 135 -25.66 12.48 -15.62
C ASP A 135 -24.95 13.72 -16.20
N PHE A 136 -23.97 14.22 -15.48
CA PHE A 136 -23.11 15.33 -15.88
C PHE A 136 -21.73 14.89 -16.36
N ALA A 137 -21.56 13.60 -16.66
CA ALA A 137 -20.26 13.07 -17.06
C ALA A 137 -19.54 13.98 -18.05
N SER A 138 -18.30 14.37 -17.72
CA SER A 138 -17.44 15.24 -18.52
C SER A 138 -17.98 16.67 -18.75
N ASN A 139 -18.99 17.12 -18.01
CA ASN A 139 -19.43 18.52 -18.07
C ASN A 139 -18.36 19.42 -17.43
N LYS A 140 -17.88 20.39 -18.19
CA LYS A 140 -16.81 21.32 -17.79
C LYS A 140 -17.33 22.68 -17.34
N LYS A 141 -18.61 22.82 -17.07
CA LYS A 141 -19.23 24.09 -16.69
C LYS A 141 -19.92 24.05 -15.33
N VAL A 142 -20.49 22.89 -14.94
CA VAL A 142 -21.15 22.73 -13.65
C VAL A 142 -20.14 22.96 -12.52
N ARG A 143 -20.51 23.82 -11.57
CA ARG A 143 -19.65 24.19 -10.44
C ARG A 143 -20.21 23.74 -9.10
N ARG A 144 -21.53 23.77 -8.93
CA ARG A 144 -22.21 23.42 -7.68
C ARG A 144 -23.54 22.75 -7.96
N PHE A 145 -23.89 21.77 -7.11
CA PHE A 145 -25.22 21.20 -7.14
C PHE A 145 -25.66 20.83 -5.72
N ASN A 146 -25.96 21.88 -4.92
CA ASN A 146 -26.37 21.69 -3.54
C ASN A 146 -27.82 21.18 -3.46
N GLU A 147 -28.67 21.53 -4.41
CA GLU A 147 -30.06 21.08 -4.50
C GLU A 147 -30.21 19.59 -4.89
N LEU A 148 -29.08 18.92 -5.21
CA LEU A 148 -29.09 17.48 -5.49
C LEU A 148 -29.59 16.65 -4.28
N GLU A 149 -29.43 17.15 -3.07
CA GLU A 149 -29.92 16.48 -1.85
C GLU A 149 -31.46 16.25 -1.86
N TYR A 150 -32.21 16.91 -2.72
CA TYR A 150 -33.67 16.76 -2.84
C TYR A 150 -34.12 15.67 -3.81
N PHE A 151 -33.20 15.07 -4.55
CA PHE A 151 -33.45 14.01 -5.54
C PHE A 151 -33.53 12.64 -4.87
N ARG A 152 -34.58 12.36 -4.09
CA ARG A 152 -34.70 11.20 -3.20
C ARG A 152 -34.88 9.86 -3.92
N ASN A 153 -35.33 9.86 -5.17
CA ASN A 153 -35.56 8.65 -5.96
C ASN A 153 -34.48 8.41 -7.02
N LEU A 154 -33.32 9.03 -6.85
CA LEU A 154 -32.23 8.93 -7.80
C LEU A 154 -31.62 7.54 -7.78
N GLU A 155 -31.57 6.90 -8.96
CA GLU A 155 -30.96 5.59 -9.18
C GLU A 155 -29.58 5.71 -9.85
N THR A 156 -29.39 6.77 -10.65
CA THR A 156 -28.13 7.01 -11.39
C THR A 156 -27.60 8.41 -11.15
N LEU A 157 -26.34 8.48 -10.71
CA LEU A 157 -25.63 9.73 -10.48
C LEU A 157 -24.23 9.69 -11.08
N ARG A 158 -23.91 10.58 -12.04
CA ARG A 158 -22.61 10.64 -12.68
C ARG A 158 -22.05 12.05 -12.78
N PHE A 159 -20.82 12.21 -12.25
CA PHE A 159 -20.02 13.44 -12.33
C PHE A 159 -18.58 13.15 -12.74
N ASP A 160 -18.32 12.04 -13.42
CA ASP A 160 -16.95 11.70 -13.83
C ASP A 160 -16.35 12.76 -14.76
N GLY A 161 -15.19 13.31 -14.38
CA GLY A 161 -14.46 14.30 -15.17
C GLY A 161 -15.06 15.70 -15.20
N CYS A 162 -15.93 16.05 -14.26
CA CYS A 162 -16.48 17.42 -14.12
C CYS A 162 -15.41 18.35 -13.52
N SER A 163 -14.52 18.89 -14.37
CA SER A 163 -13.31 19.61 -13.94
C SER A 163 -13.57 20.93 -13.21
N GLU A 164 -14.75 21.54 -13.39
CA GLU A 164 -15.13 22.80 -12.73
C GLU A 164 -15.98 22.58 -11.48
N LEU A 165 -16.41 21.36 -11.20
CA LEU A 165 -17.24 21.04 -10.04
C LEU A 165 -16.48 21.30 -8.73
N GLU A 166 -17.07 22.13 -7.87
CA GLU A 166 -16.49 22.56 -6.59
C GLU A 166 -17.20 21.95 -5.38
N GLU A 167 -18.54 21.86 -5.44
CA GLU A 167 -19.37 21.42 -4.31
C GLU A 167 -20.56 20.57 -4.76
N LEU A 168 -20.92 19.58 -3.93
CA LEU A 168 -22.11 18.74 -4.08
C LEU A 168 -22.78 18.51 -2.73
N SER A 169 -24.13 18.50 -2.71
CA SER A 169 -24.91 17.98 -1.58
C SER A 169 -25.69 16.74 -2.03
N LEU A 170 -25.31 15.58 -1.52
CA LEU A 170 -25.89 14.31 -1.95
C LEU A 170 -27.15 13.97 -1.15
N PRO A 171 -28.20 13.39 -1.80
CA PRO A 171 -29.33 12.77 -1.11
C PRO A 171 -28.87 11.51 -0.38
N TYR A 172 -29.76 10.93 0.47
CA TYR A 172 -29.56 9.54 0.88
C TYR A 172 -29.68 8.65 -0.35
N MET A 173 -28.62 7.93 -0.65
CA MET A 173 -28.58 7.01 -1.78
C MET A 173 -27.49 5.96 -1.62
N SER A 174 -27.57 4.91 -2.41
CA SER A 174 -26.49 3.93 -2.54
C SER A 174 -25.55 4.37 -3.66
N LEU A 175 -24.28 4.59 -3.35
CA LEU A 175 -23.24 4.91 -4.34
C LEU A 175 -22.35 3.70 -4.64
N GLY A 176 -22.11 3.46 -5.91
CA GLY A 176 -21.22 2.42 -6.40
C GLY A 176 -21.76 1.66 -7.59
N GLY A 177 -21.08 0.60 -7.99
CA GLY A 177 -21.39 -0.13 -9.21
C GLY A 177 -21.02 0.66 -10.48
N TYR A 178 -21.67 0.34 -11.61
CA TYR A 178 -21.32 0.92 -12.93
C TYR A 178 -22.06 2.23 -13.24
N ALA A 179 -22.90 2.74 -12.33
CA ALA A 179 -23.82 3.83 -12.63
C ALA A 179 -23.64 5.08 -11.77
N ASN A 180 -22.93 5.02 -10.64
CA ASN A 180 -22.91 6.10 -9.65
C ASN A 180 -21.46 6.49 -9.32
N TRP A 181 -20.90 7.48 -10.03
CA TRP A 181 -19.53 7.90 -9.89
C TRP A 181 -19.40 9.41 -9.75
N ILE A 182 -18.55 9.81 -8.80
CA ILE A 182 -18.09 11.20 -8.61
C ILE A 182 -16.56 11.14 -8.63
N ILE A 183 -15.98 10.95 -9.83
CA ILE A 183 -14.56 10.68 -10.01
C ILE A 183 -13.88 11.72 -10.88
N PHE A 184 -12.59 11.98 -10.58
CA PHE A 184 -11.74 12.89 -11.36
C PHE A 184 -12.31 14.32 -11.52
N CYS A 185 -13.06 14.82 -10.52
CA CYS A 185 -13.52 16.20 -10.44
C CYS A 185 -12.42 17.04 -9.78
N SER A 186 -11.50 17.57 -10.57
CA SER A 186 -10.22 18.12 -10.11
C SER A 186 -10.33 19.38 -9.23
N LYS A 187 -11.48 20.06 -9.22
CA LYS A 187 -11.77 21.21 -8.35
C LYS A 187 -12.72 20.90 -7.19
N LEU A 188 -13.27 19.69 -7.15
CA LEU A 188 -14.23 19.29 -6.11
C LEU A 188 -13.55 19.32 -4.74
N ARG A 189 -14.01 20.23 -3.88
CA ARG A 189 -13.47 20.46 -2.53
C ARG A 189 -14.39 20.04 -1.41
N LYS A 190 -15.73 19.97 -1.68
CA LYS A 190 -16.73 19.70 -0.66
C LYS A 190 -17.83 18.77 -1.16
N ILE A 191 -18.13 17.75 -0.35
CA ILE A 191 -19.32 16.90 -0.50
C ILE A 191 -20.04 16.88 0.84
N THR A 192 -21.32 17.23 0.83
CA THR A 192 -22.22 17.13 1.98
C THR A 192 -23.11 15.91 1.82
N THR A 193 -23.21 15.08 2.85
CA THR A 193 -24.03 13.86 2.87
C THR A 193 -24.92 13.84 4.11
N ARG A 194 -25.76 14.85 4.24
CA ARG A 194 -26.57 15.11 5.44
C ARG A 194 -27.39 13.90 5.93
N TYR A 195 -27.87 13.10 4.99
CA TYR A 195 -28.73 11.94 5.29
C TYR A 195 -27.99 10.61 5.31
N GLY A 196 -26.65 10.64 5.19
CA GLY A 196 -25.82 9.47 5.05
C GLY A 196 -25.67 9.00 3.61
N LEU A 197 -24.91 7.93 3.46
CA LEU A 197 -24.60 7.30 2.17
C LEU A 197 -24.35 5.82 2.39
N ASP A 198 -24.91 4.96 1.53
CA ASP A 198 -24.54 3.56 1.50
C ASP A 198 -23.58 3.29 0.33
N VAL A 199 -22.39 2.75 0.65
CA VAL A 199 -21.40 2.38 -0.35
C VAL A 199 -21.62 0.94 -0.78
N VAL A 200 -22.10 0.77 -2.01
CA VAL A 200 -22.40 -0.55 -2.60
C VAL A 200 -21.41 -0.97 -3.69
N GLY A 201 -20.35 -0.19 -3.93
CA GLY A 201 -19.37 -0.50 -4.97
C GLY A 201 -18.04 0.22 -4.81
N SER A 202 -17.19 0.09 -5.83
CA SER A 202 -15.81 0.59 -5.85
C SER A 202 -15.69 1.99 -6.48
N SER A 203 -14.53 2.64 -6.24
CA SER A 203 -14.06 3.84 -6.96
C SER A 203 -14.95 5.09 -6.87
N ILE A 204 -15.83 5.21 -5.88
CA ILE A 204 -16.89 6.24 -5.85
C ILE A 204 -16.40 7.69 -5.83
N LEU A 205 -15.26 7.97 -5.18
CA LEU A 205 -14.68 9.32 -5.04
C LEU A 205 -13.25 9.42 -5.61
N ARG A 206 -12.86 8.46 -6.43
CA ARG A 206 -11.51 8.36 -6.98
C ARG A 206 -11.06 9.64 -7.70
N GLY A 207 -9.83 10.08 -7.44
CA GLY A 207 -9.17 11.15 -8.20
C GLY A 207 -9.64 12.56 -7.90
N ASN A 208 -10.44 12.78 -6.84
CA ASN A 208 -10.86 14.10 -6.40
C ASN A 208 -9.77 14.76 -5.55
N SER A 209 -8.70 15.20 -6.19
CA SER A 209 -7.46 15.62 -5.52
C SER A 209 -7.61 16.87 -4.63
N LYS A 210 -8.65 17.67 -4.81
CA LYS A 210 -8.95 18.87 -4.02
C LYS A 210 -10.00 18.64 -2.93
N LEU A 211 -10.59 17.44 -2.87
CA LEU A 211 -11.59 17.13 -1.85
C LEU A 211 -10.96 17.21 -0.46
N SER A 212 -11.45 18.14 0.35
CA SER A 212 -10.94 18.43 1.70
C SER A 212 -12.03 18.39 2.77
N GLU A 213 -13.28 18.62 2.36
CA GLU A 213 -14.46 18.64 3.24
C GLU A 213 -15.40 17.49 2.86
N LEU A 214 -15.41 16.44 3.69
CA LEU A 214 -16.26 15.26 3.53
C LEU A 214 -16.71 14.76 4.89
N ASP A 215 -18.00 14.80 5.15
CA ASP A 215 -18.60 14.18 6.33
C ASP A 215 -19.04 12.76 6.02
N THR A 216 -18.42 11.80 6.66
CA THR A 216 -18.69 10.37 6.50
C THR A 216 -19.34 9.75 7.74
N SER A 217 -19.75 10.55 8.72
CA SER A 217 -20.26 10.09 10.02
C SER A 217 -21.48 9.18 9.95
N ASN A 218 -22.31 9.35 8.90
CA ASN A 218 -23.53 8.58 8.66
C ASN A 218 -23.41 7.63 7.45
N TRP A 219 -22.20 7.29 7.05
CA TRP A 219 -22.00 6.35 5.94
C TRP A 219 -22.08 4.90 6.41
N THR A 220 -22.53 4.03 5.50
CA THR A 220 -22.47 2.57 5.63
C THR A 220 -21.75 1.97 4.42
N ILE A 221 -21.15 0.79 4.60
CA ILE A 221 -20.52 0.04 3.52
C ILE A 221 -21.19 -1.33 3.44
N SER A 222 -22.06 -1.49 2.45
CA SER A 222 -22.70 -2.78 2.15
C SER A 222 -21.93 -3.60 1.11
N SER A 223 -20.89 -3.01 0.51
CA SER A 223 -20.07 -3.66 -0.53
C SER A 223 -19.00 -4.55 0.07
N SER A 224 -18.76 -5.70 -0.56
CA SER A 224 -17.56 -6.51 -0.32
C SER A 224 -16.31 -5.97 -1.02
N ASN A 225 -16.45 -4.98 -1.92
CA ASN A 225 -15.37 -4.38 -2.68
C ASN A 225 -15.34 -2.85 -2.53
N THR A 226 -14.31 -2.35 -1.84
CA THR A 226 -14.05 -0.92 -1.62
C THR A 226 -12.84 -0.41 -2.42
N GLU A 227 -12.49 -1.14 -3.50
CA GLU A 227 -11.37 -0.80 -4.37
C GLU A 227 -11.40 0.66 -4.79
N ARG A 228 -10.26 1.37 -4.60
CA ARG A 228 -10.01 2.75 -5.05
C ARG A 228 -11.03 3.80 -4.58
N MET A 229 -11.76 3.53 -3.50
CA MET A 229 -12.85 4.38 -3.03
C MET A 229 -12.43 5.84 -2.85
N PHE A 230 -11.27 6.10 -2.25
CA PHE A 230 -10.68 7.42 -2.02
C PHE A 230 -9.32 7.60 -2.73
N GLU A 231 -8.97 6.74 -3.71
CA GLU A 231 -7.70 6.82 -4.42
C GLU A 231 -7.47 8.22 -4.98
N GLY A 232 -6.34 8.85 -4.64
CA GLY A 232 -5.96 10.17 -5.15
C GLY A 232 -6.70 11.36 -4.52
N CYS A 233 -7.46 11.17 -3.43
CA CYS A 233 -8.04 12.28 -2.67
C CYS A 233 -6.96 12.93 -1.79
N SER A 234 -5.97 13.55 -2.43
CA SER A 234 -4.73 14.00 -1.79
C SER A 234 -4.88 15.17 -0.82
N SER A 235 -6.00 15.90 -0.84
CA SER A 235 -6.29 17.00 0.08
C SER A 235 -7.10 16.60 1.31
N LEU A 236 -7.58 15.36 1.42
CA LEU A 236 -8.28 14.89 2.61
C LEU A 236 -7.31 14.81 3.79
N THR A 237 -7.57 15.56 4.85
CA THR A 237 -6.75 15.58 6.08
C THR A 237 -7.30 14.68 7.16
N ARG A 238 -8.61 14.49 7.20
CA ARG A 238 -9.34 13.66 8.16
C ARG A 238 -10.54 13.01 7.50
N LEU A 239 -10.89 11.81 7.96
CA LEU A 239 -12.12 11.11 7.64
C LEU A 239 -12.67 10.51 8.93
N ASP A 240 -13.95 10.69 9.18
CA ASP A 240 -14.63 10.04 10.29
C ASP A 240 -15.27 8.72 9.83
N LEU A 241 -14.55 7.63 10.05
CA LEU A 241 -15.02 6.29 9.71
C LEU A 241 -15.35 5.45 10.95
N ARG A 242 -15.55 6.08 12.12
CA ARG A 242 -15.81 5.39 13.39
C ARG A 242 -17.03 4.49 13.38
N ASN A 243 -18.02 4.79 12.56
CA ASN A 243 -19.26 4.03 12.46
C ASN A 243 -19.28 3.03 11.30
N ILE A 244 -18.22 2.99 10.51
CA ILE A 244 -18.12 2.11 9.34
C ILE A 244 -17.61 0.74 9.77
N GLU A 245 -18.40 -0.28 9.49
CA GLU A 245 -18.04 -1.69 9.65
C GLU A 245 -17.43 -2.21 8.35
N MET A 246 -16.33 -2.97 8.48
CA MET A 246 -15.60 -3.54 7.34
C MET A 246 -15.73 -5.07 7.27
N ASP A 247 -16.63 -5.65 8.06
CA ASP A 247 -16.76 -7.10 8.24
C ASP A 247 -17.04 -7.87 6.95
N ASN A 248 -17.74 -7.24 6.01
CA ASN A 248 -18.07 -7.87 4.72
C ASN A 248 -17.02 -7.59 3.62
N VAL A 249 -16.03 -6.73 3.89
CA VAL A 249 -15.06 -6.30 2.86
C VAL A 249 -14.03 -7.39 2.62
N THR A 250 -13.95 -7.82 1.37
CA THR A 250 -12.96 -8.82 0.89
C THR A 250 -11.85 -8.19 0.06
N ILE A 251 -12.13 -7.04 -0.60
CA ILE A 251 -11.18 -6.32 -1.45
C ILE A 251 -11.15 -4.84 -1.05
N ALA A 252 -9.98 -4.36 -0.64
CA ALA A 252 -9.71 -2.96 -0.34
C ALA A 252 -8.50 -2.42 -1.15
N LEU A 253 -8.33 -2.95 -2.38
CA LEU A 253 -7.24 -2.57 -3.30
C LEU A 253 -7.20 -1.05 -3.47
N ASN A 254 -6.07 -0.43 -3.11
CA ASN A 254 -5.82 1.01 -3.29
C ASN A 254 -6.87 1.94 -2.65
N MET A 255 -7.61 1.48 -1.62
CA MET A 255 -8.76 2.23 -1.07
C MET A 255 -8.42 3.68 -0.72
N PHE A 256 -7.25 3.94 -0.11
CA PHE A 256 -6.75 5.27 0.25
C PHE A 256 -5.45 5.63 -0.47
N GLN A 257 -5.11 4.94 -1.57
CA GLN A 257 -3.86 5.21 -2.29
C GLN A 257 -3.74 6.69 -2.65
N GLY A 258 -2.61 7.33 -2.27
CA GLY A 258 -2.35 8.72 -2.59
C GLY A 258 -3.15 9.74 -1.79
N CYS A 259 -3.81 9.36 -0.69
CA CYS A 259 -4.38 10.31 0.28
C CYS A 259 -3.24 10.93 1.11
N SER A 260 -2.37 11.69 0.44
CA SER A 260 -1.08 12.12 0.99
C SER A 260 -1.18 13.11 2.15
N SER A 261 -2.30 13.82 2.30
CA SER A 261 -2.56 14.73 3.42
C SER A 261 -3.29 14.08 4.59
N LEU A 262 -3.73 12.82 4.48
CA LEU A 262 -4.46 12.13 5.54
C LEU A 262 -3.55 11.91 6.75
N GLN A 263 -3.86 12.56 7.88
CA GLN A 263 -3.04 12.54 9.09
C GLN A 263 -3.46 11.45 10.08
N SER A 264 -4.75 11.18 10.15
CA SER A 264 -5.31 10.19 11.06
C SER A 264 -6.58 9.58 10.48
N LEU A 265 -6.85 8.33 10.85
CA LEU A 265 -8.07 7.60 10.52
C LEU A 265 -8.41 6.71 11.72
N ASP A 266 -9.64 6.85 12.21
CA ASP A 266 -10.13 5.97 13.28
C ASP A 266 -10.61 4.66 12.65
N THR A 267 -9.85 3.61 12.85
CA THR A 267 -10.16 2.25 12.38
C THR A 267 -10.44 1.28 13.52
N SER A 268 -10.72 1.81 14.71
CA SER A 268 -10.89 1.03 15.96
C SER A 268 -12.02 0.00 15.94
N LYS A 269 -12.99 0.16 15.02
CA LYS A 269 -14.09 -0.80 14.81
C LYS A 269 -13.87 -1.73 13.61
N TRP A 270 -12.79 -1.57 12.86
CA TRP A 270 -12.58 -2.37 11.66
C TRP A 270 -12.18 -3.79 12.02
N ASN A 271 -13.03 -4.74 11.72
CA ASN A 271 -12.69 -6.15 11.66
C ASN A 271 -12.42 -6.51 10.20
N LEU A 272 -11.18 -6.84 9.88
CA LEU A 272 -10.75 -7.17 8.52
C LEU A 272 -10.64 -8.70 8.31
N GLY A 273 -11.40 -9.48 9.07
CA GLY A 273 -11.33 -10.95 9.04
C GLY A 273 -11.64 -11.57 7.68
N ASN A 274 -12.42 -10.89 6.84
CA ASN A 274 -12.75 -11.35 5.50
C ASN A 274 -11.87 -10.72 4.40
N LEU A 275 -10.98 -9.78 4.74
CA LEU A 275 -10.12 -9.12 3.77
C LEU A 275 -9.12 -10.11 3.16
N SER A 276 -9.22 -10.37 1.86
CA SER A 276 -8.28 -11.21 1.10
C SER A 276 -7.25 -10.41 0.32
N ASN A 277 -7.63 -9.21 -0.14
CA ASN A 277 -6.77 -8.34 -0.93
C ASN A 277 -6.74 -6.92 -0.37
N GLY A 278 -5.64 -6.59 0.32
CA GLY A 278 -5.33 -5.27 0.86
C GLY A 278 -4.22 -4.54 0.09
N ASN A 279 -3.94 -4.96 -1.17
CA ASN A 279 -2.87 -4.37 -1.99
C ASN A 279 -3.02 -2.84 -2.07
N GLY A 280 -1.95 -2.12 -1.71
CA GLY A 280 -1.89 -0.66 -1.80
C GLY A 280 -2.92 0.10 -0.96
N MET A 281 -3.58 -0.54 0.02
CA MET A 281 -4.72 0.05 0.74
C MET A 281 -4.44 1.45 1.27
N PHE A 282 -3.25 1.71 1.81
CA PHE A 282 -2.78 3.01 2.30
C PHE A 282 -1.53 3.51 1.56
N GLN A 283 -1.25 2.99 0.38
CA GLN A 283 -0.06 3.36 -0.39
C GLN A 283 0.02 4.87 -0.60
N GLY A 284 1.15 5.49 -0.20
CA GLY A 284 1.38 6.92 -0.38
C GLY A 284 0.58 7.83 0.55
N CYS A 285 0.00 7.32 1.64
CA CYS A 285 -0.56 8.13 2.73
C CYS A 285 0.60 8.72 3.57
N SER A 286 1.37 9.60 2.96
CA SER A 286 2.66 10.07 3.51
C SER A 286 2.55 10.87 4.79
N SER A 287 1.40 11.49 5.07
CA SER A 287 1.14 12.24 6.31
C SER A 287 0.50 11.40 7.42
N LEU A 288 0.16 10.13 7.16
CA LEU A 288 -0.51 9.26 8.13
C LEU A 288 0.46 8.92 9.27
N GLN A 289 0.12 9.35 10.50
CA GLN A 289 0.99 9.19 11.67
C GLN A 289 0.68 7.95 12.48
N SER A 290 -0.60 7.57 12.56
CA SER A 290 -1.07 6.42 13.33
C SER A 290 -2.37 5.85 12.77
N LEU A 291 -2.57 4.55 13.03
CA LEU A 291 -3.84 3.83 12.83
C LEU A 291 -4.09 2.95 14.06
N ASP A 292 -5.33 2.88 14.51
CA ASP A 292 -5.72 1.86 15.49
C ASP A 292 -5.99 0.54 14.76
N THR A 293 -5.02 -0.34 14.79
CA THR A 293 -5.09 -1.67 14.15
C THR A 293 -5.32 -2.79 15.16
N SER A 294 -5.64 -2.45 16.43
CA SER A 294 -5.77 -3.39 17.56
C SER A 294 -6.85 -4.44 17.36
N LYS A 295 -7.83 -4.19 16.48
CA LYS A 295 -8.91 -5.13 16.14
C LYS A 295 -8.76 -5.80 14.77
N TRP A 296 -7.71 -5.48 14.04
CA TRP A 296 -7.53 -6.05 12.71
C TRP A 296 -7.20 -7.54 12.80
N ASN A 297 -8.12 -8.36 12.34
CA ASN A 297 -7.87 -9.76 12.07
C ASN A 297 -7.58 -9.91 10.57
N LEU A 298 -6.36 -10.29 10.21
CA LEU A 298 -5.94 -10.44 8.82
C LEU A 298 -5.84 -11.91 8.39
N GLY A 299 -6.62 -12.79 9.03
CA GLY A 299 -6.52 -14.24 8.83
C GLY A 299 -6.79 -14.72 7.41
N ASN A 300 -7.56 -13.97 6.61
CA ASN A 300 -7.82 -14.28 5.20
C ASN A 300 -6.96 -13.47 4.22
N LEU A 301 -6.10 -12.56 4.71
CA LEU A 301 -5.28 -11.73 3.83
C LEU A 301 -4.27 -12.58 3.07
N SER A 302 -4.44 -12.70 1.75
CA SER A 302 -3.50 -13.39 0.86
C SER A 302 -2.56 -12.43 0.14
N ASN A 303 -3.02 -11.21 -0.14
CA ASN A 303 -2.24 -10.18 -0.83
C ASN A 303 -2.21 -8.88 -0.02
N GLY A 304 -1.06 -8.62 0.62
CA GLY A 304 -0.74 -7.40 1.35
C GLY A 304 0.30 -6.51 0.64
N ASN A 305 0.51 -6.73 -0.68
CA ASN A 305 1.50 -5.98 -1.45
C ASN A 305 1.30 -4.46 -1.31
N GLY A 306 2.36 -3.76 -0.89
CA GLY A 306 2.33 -2.30 -0.78
C GLY A 306 1.28 -1.73 0.17
N MET A 307 0.71 -2.52 1.10
CA MET A 307 -0.43 -2.08 1.94
C MET A 307 -0.17 -0.74 2.64
N PHE A 308 1.06 -0.50 3.11
CA PHE A 308 1.51 0.75 3.73
C PHE A 308 2.70 1.38 2.98
N TYR A 309 2.91 1.03 1.71
CA TYR A 309 4.02 1.56 0.92
C TYR A 309 4.05 3.09 0.95
N GLY A 310 5.18 3.67 1.38
CA GLY A 310 5.36 5.13 1.40
C GLY A 310 4.56 5.89 2.45
N CYS A 311 4.05 5.22 3.50
CA CYS A 311 3.49 5.88 4.69
C CYS A 311 4.63 6.43 5.54
N SER A 312 5.31 7.47 5.05
CA SER A 312 6.59 7.93 5.59
C SER A 312 6.49 8.54 7.00
N SER A 313 5.32 9.04 7.40
CA SER A 313 5.07 9.59 8.75
C SER A 313 4.56 8.55 9.75
N LEU A 314 4.27 7.32 9.32
CA LEU A 314 3.73 6.27 10.19
C LEU A 314 4.78 5.83 11.22
N GLN A 315 4.49 6.03 12.51
CA GLN A 315 5.45 5.78 13.59
C GLN A 315 5.30 4.39 14.21
N SER A 316 4.07 3.91 14.34
CA SER A 316 3.76 2.61 14.95
C SER A 316 2.44 2.05 14.45
N LEU A 317 2.30 0.73 14.54
CA LEU A 317 1.05 -0.02 14.35
C LEU A 317 0.95 -1.07 15.46
N ASP A 318 -0.25 -1.26 16.01
CA ASP A 318 -0.51 -2.42 16.86
C ASP A 318 -0.78 -3.66 15.98
N THR A 319 0.24 -4.48 15.80
CA THR A 319 0.15 -5.70 14.99
C THR A 319 -0.01 -6.97 15.83
N SER A 320 -0.24 -6.81 17.15
CA SER A 320 -0.32 -7.92 18.12
C SER A 320 -1.45 -8.92 17.85
N LYS A 321 -2.47 -8.53 17.08
CA LYS A 321 -3.60 -9.38 16.68
C LYS A 321 -3.54 -9.84 15.22
N TRP A 322 -2.52 -9.45 14.48
CA TRP A 322 -2.44 -9.81 13.08
C TRP A 322 -2.13 -11.30 12.90
N ASN A 323 -3.09 -12.02 12.37
CA ASN A 323 -2.89 -13.37 11.88
C ASN A 323 -2.61 -13.30 10.38
N LEU A 324 -1.39 -13.63 9.98
CA LEU A 324 -0.97 -13.58 8.58
C LEU A 324 -0.84 -14.98 7.94
N GLY A 325 -1.56 -15.97 8.48
CA GLY A 325 -1.45 -17.37 8.08
C GLY A 325 -1.75 -17.66 6.61
N ASN A 326 -2.55 -16.81 5.95
CA ASN A 326 -2.84 -16.93 4.52
C ASN A 326 -2.04 -15.96 3.64
N LEU A 327 -1.18 -15.10 4.23
CA LEU A 327 -0.40 -14.14 3.46
C LEU A 327 0.59 -14.87 2.54
N SER A 328 0.39 -14.74 1.23
CA SER A 328 1.31 -15.27 0.22
C SER A 328 2.19 -14.18 -0.38
N ASN A 329 1.67 -12.96 -0.50
CA ASN A 329 2.39 -11.82 -1.06
C ASN A 329 2.43 -10.65 -0.06
N GLY A 330 3.60 -10.48 0.58
CA GLY A 330 3.95 -9.34 1.44
C GLY A 330 4.89 -8.32 0.80
N GLN A 331 5.04 -8.36 -0.53
CA GLN A 331 5.92 -7.46 -1.28
C GLN A 331 5.67 -5.99 -0.90
N SER A 332 6.73 -5.27 -0.59
CA SER A 332 6.70 -3.84 -0.31
C SER A 332 5.71 -3.39 0.79
N MET A 333 5.25 -4.32 1.66
CA MET A 333 4.15 -4.05 2.61
C MET A 333 4.39 -2.81 3.46
N PHE A 334 5.63 -2.57 3.92
CA PHE A 334 6.05 -1.41 4.72
C PHE A 334 7.18 -0.62 4.05
N TYR A 335 7.41 -0.81 2.75
CA TYR A 335 8.49 -0.11 2.05
C TYR A 335 8.33 1.40 2.15
N GLY A 336 9.39 2.08 2.60
CA GLY A 336 9.40 3.54 2.72
C GLY A 336 8.59 4.10 3.90
N CYS A 337 8.18 3.26 4.87
CA CYS A 337 7.66 3.71 6.16
C CYS A 337 8.83 4.23 7.02
N SER A 338 9.41 5.37 6.59
CA SER A 338 10.67 5.87 7.10
C SER A 338 10.63 6.43 8.54
N SER A 339 9.45 6.46 9.17
CA SER A 339 9.27 6.79 10.58
C SER A 339 8.90 5.57 11.45
N LEU A 340 8.66 4.40 10.84
CA LEU A 340 8.21 3.19 11.54
C LEU A 340 9.37 2.57 12.33
N GLN A 341 9.27 2.60 13.67
CA GLN A 341 10.35 2.19 14.56
C GLN A 341 10.21 0.77 15.11
N SER A 342 8.98 0.29 15.24
CA SER A 342 8.71 -1.04 15.80
C SER A 342 7.41 -1.64 15.28
N LEU A 343 7.35 -2.97 15.28
CA LEU A 343 6.15 -3.79 15.05
C LEU A 343 6.19 -4.96 16.03
N ASP A 344 5.04 -5.33 16.59
CA ASP A 344 4.92 -6.60 17.30
C ASP A 344 4.64 -7.71 16.29
N THR A 345 5.66 -8.48 15.97
CA THR A 345 5.58 -9.58 14.99
C THR A 345 5.49 -10.96 15.66
N SER A 346 5.37 -11.01 16.99
CA SER A 346 5.40 -12.24 17.79
C SER A 346 4.27 -13.24 17.48
N LYS A 347 3.18 -12.76 16.85
CA LYS A 347 2.02 -13.59 16.46
C LYS A 347 1.91 -13.81 14.95
N TRP A 348 2.88 -13.33 14.19
CA TRP A 348 2.83 -13.47 12.74
C TRP A 348 3.08 -14.92 12.31
N ASN A 349 2.06 -15.57 11.80
CA ASN A 349 2.19 -16.84 11.12
C ASN A 349 2.43 -16.57 9.63
N LEU A 350 3.60 -16.90 9.13
CA LEU A 350 3.99 -16.64 7.74
C LEU A 350 4.12 -17.92 6.90
N GLY A 351 3.48 -19.02 7.33
CA GLY A 351 3.63 -20.34 6.70
C GLY A 351 3.19 -20.44 5.24
N ASN A 352 2.47 -19.43 4.72
CA ASN A 352 2.11 -19.34 3.31
C ASN A 352 2.88 -18.23 2.56
N LEU A 353 3.75 -17.46 3.24
CA LEU A 353 4.48 -16.37 2.61
C LEU A 353 5.43 -16.89 1.52
N ASN A 354 5.21 -16.40 0.31
CA ASN A 354 6.02 -16.74 -0.86
C ASN A 354 6.94 -15.57 -1.28
N ILE A 355 6.43 -14.34 -1.22
CA ILE A 355 7.14 -13.14 -1.67
C ILE A 355 7.20 -12.12 -0.54
N ALA A 356 8.43 -11.76 -0.11
CA ALA A 356 8.72 -10.71 0.87
C ALA A 356 9.66 -9.63 0.31
N GLU A 357 9.71 -9.48 -1.01
CA GLU A 357 10.53 -8.47 -1.68
C GLU A 357 10.22 -7.07 -1.16
N ASN A 358 11.26 -6.31 -0.77
CA ASN A 358 11.14 -4.96 -0.20
C ASN A 358 10.27 -4.83 1.07
N MET A 359 9.89 -5.91 1.76
CA MET A 359 8.81 -5.89 2.78
C MET A 359 9.03 -4.84 3.87
N PHE A 360 10.27 -4.65 4.36
CA PHE A 360 10.65 -3.67 5.40
C PHE A 360 11.69 -2.66 4.91
N ARG A 361 11.91 -2.58 3.59
CA ARG A 361 12.92 -1.70 3.01
C ARG A 361 12.73 -0.24 3.44
N GLN A 362 13.82 0.42 3.88
CA GLN A 362 13.83 1.84 4.28
C GLN A 362 12.87 2.17 5.46
N THR A 363 12.66 1.24 6.38
CA THR A 363 12.02 1.53 7.67
C THR A 363 13.04 2.00 8.71
N LYS A 364 12.58 2.41 9.89
CA LYS A 364 13.42 2.72 11.07
C LYS A 364 13.43 1.60 12.11
N ILE A 365 13.00 0.42 11.73
CA ILE A 365 12.92 -0.75 12.62
C ILE A 365 14.32 -1.16 13.04
N THR A 366 14.54 -1.28 14.35
CA THR A 366 15.82 -1.72 14.91
C THR A 366 15.83 -3.18 15.36
N THR A 367 14.66 -3.71 15.69
CA THR A 367 14.48 -5.10 16.12
C THR A 367 13.10 -5.62 15.71
N LEU A 368 12.99 -6.92 15.47
CA LEU A 368 11.73 -7.65 15.24
C LEU A 368 11.79 -8.99 15.97
N ASP A 369 10.68 -9.47 16.51
CA ASP A 369 10.57 -10.85 16.96
C ASP A 369 10.18 -11.74 15.77
N VAL A 370 11.15 -12.48 15.25
CA VAL A 370 11.00 -13.31 14.05
C VAL A 370 11.21 -14.80 14.32
N ARG A 371 11.32 -15.19 15.61
CA ARG A 371 11.65 -16.56 16.01
C ARG A 371 10.65 -17.60 15.55
N ASP A 372 9.36 -17.22 15.53
CA ASP A 372 8.26 -18.10 15.17
C ASP A 372 7.83 -17.99 13.70
N TRP A 373 8.58 -17.27 12.88
CA TRP A 373 8.28 -17.14 11.45
C TRP A 373 8.55 -18.45 10.71
N ASP A 374 7.50 -19.06 10.18
CA ASP A 374 7.63 -20.20 9.26
C ASP A 374 7.83 -19.69 7.82
N LEU A 375 9.05 -19.83 7.33
CA LEU A 375 9.46 -19.30 6.02
C LEU A 375 9.75 -20.40 4.97
N ARG A 376 9.28 -21.63 5.21
CA ARG A 376 9.59 -22.76 4.31
C ARG A 376 9.06 -22.60 2.87
N LYS A 377 8.05 -21.75 2.65
CA LYS A 377 7.51 -21.47 1.32
C LYS A 377 8.08 -20.21 0.69
N LEU A 378 8.90 -19.45 1.41
CA LEU A 378 9.44 -18.18 0.95
C LEU A 378 10.42 -18.39 -0.21
N THR A 379 10.18 -17.74 -1.34
CA THR A 379 11.02 -17.89 -2.56
C THR A 379 11.80 -16.63 -2.90
N ASN A 380 11.32 -15.45 -2.50
CA ASN A 380 11.92 -14.17 -2.87
C ASN A 380 11.97 -13.21 -1.68
N THR A 381 13.19 -12.79 -1.29
CA THR A 381 13.47 -11.82 -0.23
C THR A 381 14.29 -10.63 -0.71
N VAL A 382 14.29 -10.36 -2.01
CA VAL A 382 15.07 -9.25 -2.60
C VAL A 382 14.76 -7.94 -1.85
N TYR A 383 15.82 -7.25 -1.36
CA TYR A 383 15.72 -6.00 -0.58
C TYR A 383 14.85 -6.06 0.70
N MET A 384 14.54 -7.24 1.25
CA MET A 384 13.55 -7.36 2.35
C MET A 384 13.82 -6.41 3.51
N PHE A 385 15.07 -6.25 3.93
CA PHE A 385 15.52 -5.38 5.03
C PHE A 385 16.51 -4.29 4.55
N HIS A 386 16.59 -4.05 3.25
CA HIS A 386 17.55 -3.09 2.68
C HIS A 386 17.38 -1.69 3.30
N LEU A 387 18.54 -1.10 3.74
CA LEU A 387 18.54 0.22 4.39
C LEU A 387 17.71 0.28 5.68
N THR A 388 17.59 -0.82 6.43
CA THR A 388 17.01 -0.82 7.77
C THR A 388 18.10 -0.71 8.84
N PRO A 389 17.90 0.06 9.91
CA PRO A 389 18.88 0.18 10.98
C PRO A 389 18.80 -0.98 12.00
N LEU A 390 18.54 -2.20 11.54
CA LEU A 390 18.48 -3.39 12.38
C LEU A 390 19.77 -3.51 13.22
N ILE A 391 19.62 -3.79 14.52
CA ILE A 391 20.73 -4.04 15.42
C ILE A 391 20.93 -5.56 15.60
N SER A 392 19.84 -6.28 15.76
CA SER A 392 19.83 -7.73 15.90
C SER A 392 18.55 -8.34 15.36
N LEU A 393 18.65 -9.58 14.88
CA LEU A 393 17.51 -10.37 14.42
C LEU A 393 17.79 -11.84 14.75
N ASP A 394 16.98 -12.47 15.60
CA ASP A 394 17.16 -13.89 15.90
C ASP A 394 16.45 -14.74 14.84
N THR A 395 17.21 -15.19 13.86
CA THR A 395 16.73 -16.05 12.76
C THR A 395 16.92 -17.54 13.00
N SER A 396 17.20 -17.97 14.23
CA SER A 396 17.51 -19.36 14.58
C SER A 396 16.40 -20.35 14.24
N GLY A 397 15.15 -19.86 14.15
CA GLY A 397 13.97 -20.64 13.74
C GLY A 397 13.77 -20.74 12.23
N TRP A 398 14.48 -19.97 11.43
CA TRP A 398 14.21 -19.88 9.99
C TRP A 398 14.68 -21.13 9.24
N VAL A 399 13.84 -21.59 8.33
CA VAL A 399 14.14 -22.61 7.32
C VAL A 399 13.79 -22.02 5.96
N LEU A 400 14.82 -21.80 5.13
CA LEU A 400 14.71 -21.10 3.85
C LEU A 400 14.89 -22.05 2.65
N SER A 401 14.48 -23.29 2.78
CA SER A 401 14.69 -24.36 1.79
C SER A 401 14.03 -24.12 0.43
N SER A 402 13.07 -23.18 0.34
CA SER A 402 12.46 -22.78 -0.94
C SER A 402 13.04 -21.49 -1.50
N LEU A 403 13.89 -20.78 -0.76
CA LEU A 403 14.41 -19.48 -1.16
C LEU A 403 15.26 -19.58 -2.42
N SER A 404 14.87 -18.88 -3.47
CA SER A 404 15.60 -18.85 -4.75
C SER A 404 16.35 -17.55 -4.98
N ASN A 405 15.85 -16.43 -4.44
CA ASN A 405 16.46 -15.12 -4.63
C ASN A 405 16.53 -14.34 -3.31
N ALA A 406 17.75 -14.11 -2.83
CA ALA A 406 18.06 -13.36 -1.62
C ALA A 406 18.89 -12.09 -1.92
N ALA A 407 18.90 -11.63 -3.17
CA ALA A 407 19.71 -10.48 -3.55
C ALA A 407 19.40 -9.26 -2.66
N GLN A 408 20.44 -8.67 -2.11
CA GLN A 408 20.37 -7.41 -1.35
C GLN A 408 19.45 -7.46 -0.10
N MET A 409 19.17 -8.68 0.43
CA MET A 409 18.21 -8.90 1.53
C MET A 409 18.50 -8.04 2.75
N PHE A 410 19.76 -7.94 3.17
CA PHE A 410 20.24 -7.14 4.31
C PHE A 410 21.18 -6.01 3.87
N GLN A 411 21.23 -5.69 2.59
CA GLN A 411 22.16 -4.67 2.09
C GLN A 411 21.96 -3.34 2.82
N TYR A 412 23.08 -2.73 3.24
CA TYR A 412 23.12 -1.49 4.05
C TYR A 412 22.44 -1.59 5.44
N CYS A 413 22.33 -2.78 6.01
CA CYS A 413 22.00 -2.94 7.42
C CYS A 413 23.26 -2.72 8.27
N SER A 414 23.81 -1.51 8.22
CA SER A 414 25.15 -1.19 8.77
C SER A 414 25.27 -1.35 10.30
N ASN A 415 24.15 -1.38 11.03
CA ASN A 415 24.11 -1.58 12.49
C ASN A 415 23.89 -3.04 12.91
N LEU A 416 23.64 -3.95 11.96
CA LEU A 416 23.32 -5.34 12.25
C LEU A 416 24.52 -6.07 12.83
N ILE A 417 24.42 -6.48 14.10
CA ILE A 417 25.50 -7.17 14.83
C ILE A 417 25.41 -8.70 14.67
N THR A 418 24.18 -9.24 14.72
CA THR A 418 23.95 -10.69 14.71
C THR A 418 22.61 -11.07 14.11
N LEU A 419 22.55 -12.25 13.50
CA LEU A 419 21.35 -12.92 13.02
C LEU A 419 20.98 -14.16 13.83
N GLY A 420 21.65 -14.40 14.97
CA GLY A 420 21.52 -15.64 15.71
C GLY A 420 22.15 -16.82 14.96
N ASN A 421 21.60 -18.02 15.13
CA ASN A 421 22.09 -19.23 14.48
C ASN A 421 21.48 -19.38 13.07
N THR A 422 22.27 -19.18 12.04
CA THR A 422 21.84 -19.27 10.63
C THR A 422 22.11 -20.64 9.98
N SER A 423 22.63 -21.63 10.75
CA SER A 423 22.93 -22.96 10.22
C SER A 423 21.72 -23.73 9.69
N ARG A 424 20.50 -23.37 10.15
CA ARG A 424 19.26 -24.03 9.73
C ARG A 424 18.61 -23.45 8.47
N TRP A 425 19.20 -22.41 7.88
CA TRP A 425 18.58 -21.76 6.71
C TRP A 425 18.39 -22.71 5.51
N GLY A 426 19.28 -23.68 5.33
CA GLY A 426 19.22 -24.64 4.22
C GLY A 426 19.78 -24.05 2.92
N LEU A 427 18.99 -23.30 2.18
CA LEU A 427 19.32 -22.58 0.95
C LEU A 427 19.51 -23.48 -0.30
N GLU A 428 18.95 -24.69 -0.31
CA GLU A 428 19.09 -25.66 -1.39
C GLU A 428 18.61 -25.15 -2.76
N LYS A 429 17.67 -24.19 -2.77
CA LYS A 429 17.14 -23.63 -4.03
C LYS A 429 17.69 -22.24 -4.36
N LEU A 430 18.60 -21.72 -3.52
CA LEU A 430 19.13 -20.39 -3.73
C LEU A 430 19.95 -20.32 -5.03
N THR A 431 19.60 -19.38 -5.90
CA THR A 431 20.31 -19.12 -7.15
C THR A 431 21.05 -17.79 -7.13
N ASN A 432 20.49 -16.79 -6.43
CA ASN A 432 21.03 -15.44 -6.38
C ASN A 432 21.19 -14.95 -4.93
N ALA A 433 22.45 -14.77 -4.51
CA ALA A 433 22.86 -14.22 -3.23
C ALA A 433 23.54 -12.84 -3.37
N SER A 434 23.45 -12.20 -4.55
CA SER A 434 24.17 -10.95 -4.82
C SER A 434 23.91 -9.89 -3.77
N ALA A 435 24.97 -9.30 -3.20
CA ALA A 435 24.94 -8.23 -2.22
C ALA A 435 24.06 -8.52 -0.99
N MET A 436 23.82 -9.80 -0.65
CA MET A 436 22.86 -10.18 0.42
C MET A 436 23.17 -9.52 1.76
N PHE A 437 24.45 -9.35 2.11
CA PHE A 437 24.94 -8.69 3.33
C PHE A 437 25.87 -7.52 3.02
N ASN A 438 25.84 -7.01 1.79
CA ASN A 438 26.71 -5.91 1.40
C ASN A 438 26.51 -4.70 2.33
N ASP A 439 27.62 -4.16 2.85
CA ASP A 439 27.64 -3.08 3.83
C ASP A 439 26.90 -3.37 5.17
N CYS A 440 26.86 -4.65 5.60
CA CYS A 440 26.54 -5.01 6.98
C CYS A 440 27.80 -4.83 7.85
N SER A 441 28.25 -3.59 7.99
CA SER A 441 29.61 -3.27 8.52
C SER A 441 29.81 -3.63 10.00
N ALA A 442 28.72 -3.77 10.78
CA ALA A 442 28.77 -4.19 12.19
C ALA A 442 28.57 -5.71 12.39
N LEU A 443 28.27 -6.48 11.35
CA LEU A 443 28.01 -7.92 11.45
C LEU A 443 29.27 -8.67 11.90
N GLN A 444 29.22 -9.34 13.08
CA GLN A 444 30.39 -9.97 13.68
C GLN A 444 30.61 -11.40 13.26
N SER A 445 29.52 -12.16 13.08
CA SER A 445 29.61 -13.58 12.75
C SER A 445 28.34 -14.07 12.05
N LEU A 446 28.52 -15.14 11.23
CA LEU A 446 27.44 -15.94 10.67
C LEU A 446 27.82 -17.43 10.82
N ASP A 447 26.86 -18.27 11.15
CA ASP A 447 27.05 -19.71 11.09
C ASP A 447 26.44 -20.22 9.77
N THR A 448 27.30 -20.45 8.80
CA THR A 448 26.91 -20.93 7.47
C THR A 448 27.08 -22.45 7.31
N SER A 449 27.33 -23.18 8.40
CA SER A 449 27.64 -24.62 8.37
C SER A 449 26.54 -25.50 7.75
N GLY A 450 25.32 -25.04 7.77
CA GLY A 450 24.18 -25.73 7.15
C GLY A 450 23.76 -25.18 5.78
N TRP A 451 24.48 -24.20 5.25
CA TRP A 451 24.12 -23.62 3.95
C TRP A 451 24.47 -24.58 2.81
N ARG A 452 23.49 -24.82 1.95
CA ARG A 452 23.62 -25.64 0.74
C ARG A 452 23.53 -24.74 -0.47
N LEU A 453 24.64 -24.52 -1.17
CA LEU A 453 24.78 -23.50 -2.21
C LEU A 453 24.97 -24.11 -3.62
N GLU A 454 24.61 -25.39 -3.81
CA GLU A 454 24.80 -26.10 -5.08
C GLU A 454 24.08 -25.52 -6.28
N ASN A 455 23.05 -24.69 -6.05
CA ASN A 455 22.28 -24.03 -7.12
C ASN A 455 22.64 -22.56 -7.29
N VAL A 456 23.48 -21.99 -6.44
CA VAL A 456 23.86 -20.58 -6.51
C VAL A 456 24.64 -20.29 -7.79
N THR A 457 24.22 -19.30 -8.54
CA THR A 457 24.87 -18.83 -9.78
C THR A 457 25.66 -17.55 -9.60
N THR A 458 25.26 -16.70 -8.62
CA THR A 458 25.97 -15.47 -8.29
C THR A 458 25.99 -15.21 -6.78
N MET A 459 27.17 -14.84 -6.29
CA MET A 459 27.46 -14.33 -4.95
C MET A 459 28.18 -12.98 -5.02
N ARG A 460 27.97 -12.25 -6.11
CA ARG A 460 28.59 -10.94 -6.31
C ARG A 460 28.33 -10.05 -5.10
N GLN A 461 29.40 -9.50 -4.48
CA GLN A 461 29.34 -8.56 -3.35
C GLN A 461 28.58 -9.08 -2.12
N THR A 462 28.36 -10.41 -1.98
CA THR A 462 27.50 -10.96 -0.90
C THR A 462 27.90 -10.47 0.48
N PHE A 463 29.21 -10.41 0.79
CA PHE A 463 29.75 -9.94 2.07
C PHE A 463 30.63 -8.68 1.90
N ASP A 464 30.52 -7.99 0.77
CA ASP A 464 31.33 -6.78 0.55
C ASP A 464 31.06 -5.76 1.67
N THR A 465 32.16 -5.22 2.23
CA THR A 465 32.14 -4.21 3.31
C THR A 465 31.55 -4.71 4.64
N CYS A 466 31.56 -6.03 4.90
CA CYS A 466 31.29 -6.60 6.22
C CYS A 466 32.54 -6.47 7.12
N ARG A 467 32.86 -5.23 7.54
CA ARG A 467 34.15 -4.88 8.17
C ARG A 467 34.41 -5.57 9.51
N ALA A 468 33.36 -5.85 10.30
CA ALA A 468 33.44 -6.49 11.60
C ALA A 468 33.35 -8.01 11.54
N LEU A 469 33.10 -8.61 10.38
CA LEU A 469 32.89 -10.06 10.22
C LEU A 469 34.19 -10.82 10.49
N THR A 470 34.18 -11.63 11.54
CA THR A 470 35.35 -12.43 11.97
C THR A 470 35.28 -13.88 11.49
N THR A 471 34.05 -14.43 11.37
CA THR A 471 33.85 -15.84 11.00
C THR A 471 32.52 -16.06 10.26
N LEU A 472 32.56 -17.05 9.35
CA LEU A 472 31.40 -17.60 8.67
C LEU A 472 31.03 -19.01 9.19
N GLY A 473 31.66 -19.46 10.29
CA GLY A 473 31.53 -20.81 10.76
C GLY A 473 32.23 -21.80 9.82
N ASP A 474 31.68 -23.02 9.71
CA ASP A 474 32.19 -24.05 8.82
C ASP A 474 31.66 -23.85 7.39
N THR A 475 32.54 -23.36 6.50
CA THR A 475 32.22 -23.15 5.08
C THR A 475 32.61 -24.33 4.19
N SER A 476 33.14 -25.43 4.76
CA SER A 476 33.62 -26.61 4.01
C SER A 476 32.54 -27.28 3.16
N ARG A 477 31.27 -27.05 3.51
CA ARG A 477 30.10 -27.59 2.77
C ARG A 477 29.59 -26.69 1.66
N TRP A 478 30.18 -25.54 1.45
CA TRP A 478 29.80 -24.66 0.35
C TRP A 478 30.12 -25.32 -1.00
N ASN A 479 29.10 -25.82 -1.66
CA ASN A 479 29.20 -26.32 -3.01
C ASN A 479 28.84 -25.22 -4.01
N LEU A 480 29.85 -24.57 -4.59
CA LEU A 480 29.71 -23.45 -5.50
C LEU A 480 29.88 -23.83 -6.98
N ILE A 481 29.62 -25.09 -7.33
CA ILE A 481 29.88 -25.62 -8.68
C ILE A 481 29.16 -24.84 -9.80
N ARG A 482 28.00 -24.23 -9.51
CA ARG A 482 27.23 -23.44 -10.47
C ARG A 482 27.50 -21.94 -10.36
N CYS A 483 28.29 -21.51 -9.38
CA CYS A 483 28.51 -20.08 -9.16
C CYS A 483 29.51 -19.54 -10.19
N THR A 484 29.03 -18.64 -11.04
CA THR A 484 29.84 -18.03 -12.13
C THR A 484 30.26 -16.61 -11.85
N ASP A 485 29.68 -15.97 -10.82
CA ASP A 485 29.98 -14.58 -10.44
C ASP A 485 30.16 -14.46 -8.92
N MET A 486 31.39 -14.27 -8.49
CA MET A 486 31.80 -14.02 -7.10
C MET A 486 32.56 -12.68 -6.98
N GLN A 487 32.37 -11.76 -7.91
CA GLN A 487 33.06 -10.47 -7.87
C GLN A 487 32.83 -9.77 -6.54
N SER A 488 33.92 -9.29 -5.89
CA SER A 488 33.89 -8.59 -4.61
C SER A 488 33.23 -9.36 -3.45
N LEU A 489 33.21 -10.71 -3.49
CA LEU A 489 32.50 -11.55 -2.51
C LEU A 489 32.83 -11.17 -1.06
N PHE A 490 34.11 -10.90 -0.75
CA PHE A 490 34.63 -10.55 0.58
C PHE A 490 35.39 -9.22 0.58
N SER A 491 35.14 -8.34 -0.37
CA SER A 491 35.80 -7.04 -0.42
C SER A 491 35.59 -6.29 0.90
N ASN A 492 36.66 -5.70 1.46
CA ASN A 492 36.63 -4.96 2.73
C ASN A 492 36.20 -5.78 3.99
N CYS A 493 36.23 -7.11 3.97
CA CYS A 493 36.03 -7.94 5.16
C CYS A 493 37.32 -8.02 5.99
N ASN A 494 37.72 -6.91 6.60
CA ASN A 494 39.05 -6.73 7.16
C ASN A 494 39.37 -7.58 8.43
N GLN A 495 38.34 -8.14 9.08
CA GLN A 495 38.46 -8.97 10.27
C GLN A 495 38.29 -10.49 9.97
N LEU A 496 37.94 -10.85 8.74
CA LEU A 496 37.71 -12.24 8.38
C LEU A 496 39.05 -12.98 8.27
N THR A 497 39.23 -14.05 9.07
CA THR A 497 40.49 -14.78 9.18
C THR A 497 40.48 -16.11 8.43
N LYS A 498 39.30 -16.71 8.25
CA LYS A 498 39.22 -18.04 7.59
C LYS A 498 37.97 -18.16 6.74
N VAL A 499 38.14 -18.64 5.51
CA VAL A 499 37.05 -19.12 4.62
C VAL A 499 37.55 -20.41 3.96
N ASP A 500 36.78 -21.49 4.09
CA ASP A 500 37.02 -22.75 3.40
C ASP A 500 35.94 -22.94 2.33
N ILE A 501 36.33 -22.89 1.07
CA ILE A 501 35.46 -23.10 -0.09
C ILE A 501 35.91 -24.30 -0.93
N SER A 502 36.66 -25.19 -0.32
CA SER A 502 37.34 -26.29 -0.98
C SER A 502 36.45 -27.50 -1.34
N TYR A 503 35.23 -27.56 -0.84
CA TYR A 503 34.35 -28.69 -1.08
C TYR A 503 33.68 -28.64 -2.45
N SER A 504 34.33 -29.29 -3.45
CA SER A 504 33.66 -29.67 -4.70
C SER A 504 34.28 -30.95 -5.23
N SER A 505 33.51 -32.02 -5.24
CA SER A 505 33.90 -33.29 -5.87
C SER A 505 33.97 -33.20 -7.41
N THR A 506 33.62 -32.07 -7.97
CA THR A 506 33.67 -31.74 -9.39
C THR A 506 34.34 -30.39 -9.60
N PRO A 507 35.12 -30.23 -10.68
CA PRO A 507 35.82 -29.00 -10.98
C PRO A 507 34.85 -27.80 -11.06
N MET A 508 35.09 -26.78 -10.23
CA MET A 508 34.35 -25.54 -10.32
C MET A 508 34.80 -24.75 -11.55
N VAL A 509 33.89 -24.56 -12.50
CA VAL A 509 34.14 -23.70 -13.68
C VAL A 509 33.81 -22.27 -13.29
N VAL A 510 34.78 -21.51 -12.82
CA VAL A 510 34.62 -20.07 -12.62
C VAL A 510 34.88 -19.37 -13.94
N THR A 511 33.84 -18.91 -14.60
CA THR A 511 33.92 -18.29 -15.93
C THR A 511 34.14 -16.79 -15.90
N SER A 512 34.09 -16.11 -14.73
CA SER A 512 34.24 -14.65 -14.65
C SER A 512 34.99 -14.17 -13.40
N ASN A 513 35.95 -13.30 -13.64
CA ASN A 513 36.51 -12.23 -12.80
C ASN A 513 36.73 -12.51 -11.30
N LEU A 514 37.48 -13.55 -10.93
CA LEU A 514 38.18 -13.54 -9.66
C LEU A 514 39.36 -12.59 -9.78
N ASN A 515 39.15 -11.32 -9.57
CA ASN A 515 40.21 -10.32 -9.52
C ASN A 515 40.42 -9.91 -8.06
N SER A 516 41.60 -10.03 -7.52
CA SER A 516 41.93 -9.74 -6.12
C SER A 516 41.83 -8.26 -5.77
N THR A 517 41.77 -7.37 -6.74
CA THR A 517 41.40 -5.96 -6.49
C THR A 517 40.03 -5.84 -5.85
N THR A 518 39.21 -6.90 -5.90
CA THR A 518 37.86 -7.00 -5.34
C THR A 518 37.81 -7.79 -4.03
N TRP A 519 38.92 -8.38 -3.57
CA TRP A 519 39.00 -9.22 -2.37
C TRP A 519 39.94 -8.59 -1.32
N ASN A 520 39.60 -7.44 -0.78
CA ASN A 520 40.40 -6.80 0.25
C ASN A 520 40.06 -7.43 1.63
N VAL A 521 40.72 -8.55 1.93
CA VAL A 521 40.61 -9.32 3.18
C VAL A 521 41.97 -9.36 3.87
N GLY A 522 42.46 -8.20 4.29
CA GLY A 522 43.84 -8.03 4.77
C GLY A 522 44.28 -8.97 5.88
N ASN A 523 43.38 -9.52 6.68
CA ASN A 523 43.65 -10.41 7.80
C ASN A 523 43.34 -11.90 7.49
N LEU A 524 42.99 -12.27 6.25
CA LEU A 524 42.69 -13.65 5.92
C LEU A 524 43.96 -14.50 6.01
N GLU A 525 44.01 -15.44 6.96
CA GLU A 525 45.13 -16.34 7.18
C GLU A 525 45.02 -17.65 6.38
N SER A 526 43.78 -18.08 6.10
CA SER A 526 43.48 -19.28 5.35
C SER A 526 42.30 -19.08 4.41
N PHE A 527 42.51 -19.29 3.10
CA PHE A 527 41.54 -19.19 2.05
C PHE A 527 40.97 -20.55 1.61
N VAL A 528 41.76 -21.62 1.80
CA VAL A 528 41.41 -23.00 1.49
C VAL A 528 41.79 -23.85 2.70
N GLY A 529 40.89 -24.72 3.15
CA GLY A 529 41.13 -25.56 4.31
C GLY A 529 42.35 -26.45 4.14
N ASP A 530 42.96 -26.87 5.28
CA ASP A 530 44.04 -27.86 5.34
C ASP A 530 43.50 -29.24 4.93
N HIS A 531 43.50 -29.53 3.62
CA HIS A 531 43.19 -30.87 3.14
C HIS A 531 44.46 -31.65 2.90
N THR A 532 44.49 -32.84 3.48
CA THR A 532 45.57 -33.81 3.28
C THR A 532 45.67 -34.24 1.82
N GLU A 533 46.83 -34.67 1.38
CA GLU A 533 47.24 -34.88 -0.01
C GLU A 533 46.39 -35.83 -0.88
N THR A 534 45.29 -36.39 -0.36
CA THR A 534 44.49 -37.42 -1.04
C THR A 534 43.27 -36.88 -1.79
N ASP A 535 42.88 -35.63 -1.57
CA ASP A 535 41.68 -35.09 -2.19
C ASP A 535 42.03 -34.22 -3.39
N ASN A 536 41.65 -34.67 -4.57
CA ASN A 536 41.67 -33.91 -5.84
C ASN A 536 40.70 -32.70 -5.77
N ILE A 537 41.01 -31.71 -4.93
CA ILE A 537 40.17 -30.54 -4.78
C ILE A 537 40.69 -29.42 -5.68
N SER A 538 40.00 -29.20 -6.77
CA SER A 538 40.23 -28.05 -7.63
C SER A 538 39.25 -26.94 -7.26
N VAL A 539 39.68 -25.99 -6.46
CA VAL A 539 38.88 -24.85 -6.04
C VAL A 539 38.50 -23.95 -7.25
N PHE A 540 39.25 -24.02 -8.33
CA PHE A 540 39.09 -23.19 -9.52
C PHE A 540 39.35 -23.96 -10.81
N ASN A 541 38.54 -24.97 -11.09
CA ASN A 541 38.63 -25.70 -12.35
C ASN A 541 37.82 -24.98 -13.43
N GLY A 542 38.35 -23.92 -14.00
CA GLY A 542 37.75 -23.23 -15.13
C GLY A 542 38.77 -22.44 -15.93
N TYR A 543 38.47 -22.21 -17.20
CA TYR A 543 39.22 -21.30 -18.03
C TYR A 543 39.07 -19.88 -17.46
N ASN A 544 40.00 -19.44 -16.63
CA ASN A 544 40.00 -18.04 -16.20
C ASN A 544 40.35 -17.17 -17.41
N SER A 545 39.44 -16.32 -17.81
CA SER A 545 39.68 -15.32 -18.87
C SER A 545 40.61 -14.19 -18.40
N THR A 546 40.98 -14.16 -17.09
CA THR A 546 41.74 -13.09 -16.43
C THR A 546 42.86 -13.68 -15.53
N ASP A 547 43.79 -12.82 -15.15
CA ASP A 547 44.81 -13.13 -14.14
C ASP A 547 44.14 -13.37 -12.78
N PHE A 548 44.80 -14.21 -11.93
CA PHE A 548 44.37 -14.46 -10.56
C PHE A 548 45.20 -13.64 -9.58
N ASP A 549 44.59 -12.74 -8.84
CA ASP A 549 45.29 -11.75 -8.02
C ASP A 549 44.85 -11.81 -6.56
N ILE A 550 45.73 -12.20 -5.65
CA ILE A 550 45.56 -12.23 -4.20
C ILE A 550 46.53 -11.28 -3.48
N ARG A 551 47.05 -10.25 -4.18
CA ARG A 551 48.03 -9.32 -3.61
C ARG A 551 47.55 -8.62 -2.35
N ASN A 552 46.27 -8.38 -2.23
CA ASN A 552 45.68 -7.69 -1.07
C ASN A 552 45.40 -8.63 0.13
N VAL A 553 45.63 -9.93 -0.02
CA VAL A 553 45.43 -10.92 1.06
C VAL A 553 46.78 -11.18 1.76
N VAL A 554 47.27 -10.15 2.45
CA VAL A 554 48.66 -10.06 2.90
C VAL A 554 49.07 -11.10 3.97
N ASN A 555 48.12 -11.65 4.73
CA ASN A 555 48.36 -12.59 5.82
C ASN A 555 48.14 -14.07 5.44
N LEU A 556 47.86 -14.36 4.15
CA LEU A 556 47.57 -15.73 3.72
C LEU A 556 48.77 -16.66 3.97
N ASN A 557 48.54 -17.77 4.66
CA ASN A 557 49.60 -18.74 4.95
C ASN A 557 50.03 -19.53 3.70
N LEU A 558 51.22 -20.14 3.79
CA LEU A 558 51.79 -20.91 2.68
C LEU A 558 50.87 -22.07 2.25
N ALA A 559 50.29 -22.81 3.21
CA ALA A 559 49.41 -23.95 2.91
C ALA A 559 48.21 -23.51 2.04
N SER A 560 47.58 -22.36 2.35
CA SER A 560 46.47 -21.80 1.57
C SER A 560 46.90 -21.34 0.18
N ILE A 561 48.09 -20.78 0.03
CA ILE A 561 48.67 -20.44 -1.27
C ILE A 561 48.88 -21.70 -2.13
N LEU A 562 49.46 -22.75 -1.55
CA LEU A 562 49.69 -24.02 -2.25
C LEU A 562 48.38 -24.70 -2.65
N ALA A 563 47.39 -24.70 -1.75
CA ALA A 563 46.05 -25.20 -2.06
C ALA A 563 45.38 -24.41 -3.19
N THR A 564 45.51 -23.08 -3.20
CA THR A 564 45.05 -22.22 -4.31
C THR A 564 45.71 -22.63 -5.63
N ILE A 565 47.04 -22.82 -5.66
CA ILE A 565 47.78 -23.26 -6.86
C ILE A 565 47.30 -24.63 -7.36
N ARG A 566 47.05 -25.60 -6.44
CA ARG A 566 46.45 -26.90 -6.83
C ARG A 566 45.08 -26.71 -7.49
N GLY A 567 44.28 -25.82 -6.95
CA GLY A 567 42.90 -25.53 -7.42
C GLY A 567 42.83 -24.75 -8.72
N LEU A 568 43.89 -24.09 -9.18
CA LEU A 568 43.85 -23.34 -10.45
C LEU A 568 43.62 -24.29 -11.63
N GLY A 569 42.68 -23.92 -12.52
CA GLY A 569 42.45 -24.66 -13.76
C GLY A 569 43.53 -24.46 -14.81
N THR A 570 43.58 -25.33 -15.82
CA THR A 570 44.49 -25.20 -16.97
C THR A 570 43.91 -24.18 -17.97
N ASN A 571 44.71 -23.18 -18.35
CA ASN A 571 44.31 -22.14 -19.28
C ASN A 571 44.78 -22.45 -20.73
N ARG A 572 44.05 -21.91 -21.72
CA ARG A 572 44.48 -21.96 -23.15
C ARG A 572 45.57 -20.94 -23.45
N THR A 573 45.64 -19.85 -22.69
CA THR A 573 46.61 -18.76 -22.82
C THR A 573 47.28 -18.53 -21.49
N LYS A 574 48.53 -18.08 -21.50
CA LYS A 574 49.30 -17.78 -20.29
C LYS A 574 48.65 -16.69 -19.48
N ARG A 575 48.45 -16.91 -18.16
CA ARG A 575 47.86 -16.02 -17.19
C ARG A 575 48.79 -15.82 -16.00
N LYS A 576 48.59 -14.71 -15.27
CA LYS A 576 49.39 -14.41 -14.08
C LYS A 576 48.68 -14.83 -12.81
N PHE A 577 49.40 -15.47 -11.91
CA PHE A 577 49.02 -15.72 -10.53
C PHE A 577 49.83 -14.77 -9.64
N PHE A 578 49.18 -13.74 -9.09
CA PHE A 578 49.80 -12.80 -8.19
C PHE A 578 49.67 -13.28 -6.75
N THR A 579 50.77 -13.50 -6.07
CA THR A 579 50.81 -13.86 -4.64
C THR A 579 50.55 -12.65 -3.74
N PRO A 580 50.27 -12.87 -2.42
CA PRO A 580 50.13 -11.77 -1.46
C PRO A 580 51.30 -10.79 -1.53
N GLN A 581 51.02 -9.50 -1.33
CA GLN A 581 52.06 -8.47 -1.32
C GLN A 581 53.05 -8.76 -0.19
N GLY A 582 54.35 -8.75 -0.49
CA GLY A 582 55.38 -9.04 0.47
C GLY A 582 55.62 -10.55 0.72
N PHE A 583 54.87 -11.46 0.09
CA PHE A 583 55.09 -12.89 0.20
C PHE A 583 56.38 -13.31 -0.49
N ASP A 584 57.22 -14.08 0.25
CA ASP A 584 58.44 -14.63 -0.30
C ASP A 584 58.12 -15.85 -1.22
N LYS A 585 58.13 -15.62 -2.53
CA LYS A 585 57.86 -16.65 -3.55
C LYS A 585 58.86 -17.80 -3.56
N SER A 586 60.03 -17.64 -2.92
CA SER A 586 60.99 -18.73 -2.77
C SER A 586 60.45 -19.88 -1.92
N ARG A 587 59.51 -19.59 -1.03
CA ARG A 587 58.83 -20.55 -0.16
C ARG A 587 57.90 -21.51 -0.92
N ILE A 588 57.47 -21.16 -2.17
CA ILE A 588 56.67 -22.05 -3.00
C ILE A 588 57.55 -23.18 -3.51
N PRO A 589 57.26 -24.46 -3.18
CA PRO A 589 58.04 -25.62 -3.65
C PRO A 589 58.11 -25.69 -5.18
N GLN A 590 59.18 -26.23 -5.72
CA GLN A 590 59.39 -26.30 -7.16
C GLN A 590 58.28 -27.07 -7.90
N GLU A 591 57.74 -28.12 -7.28
CA GLU A 591 56.62 -28.89 -7.82
C GLU A 591 55.38 -28.05 -8.11
N TYR A 592 55.03 -27.06 -7.24
CA TYR A 592 53.92 -26.13 -7.44
C TYR A 592 54.23 -25.08 -8.50
N LYS A 593 55.46 -24.62 -8.65
CA LYS A 593 55.91 -23.77 -9.74
C LYS A 593 55.75 -24.48 -11.09
N THR A 594 56.18 -25.75 -11.15
CA THR A 594 55.98 -26.59 -12.33
C THR A 594 54.48 -26.85 -12.60
N MET A 595 53.69 -27.03 -11.57
CA MET A 595 52.24 -27.17 -11.72
C MET A 595 51.59 -25.92 -12.33
N LEU A 596 51.99 -24.71 -11.91
CA LEU A 596 51.54 -23.46 -12.50
C LEU A 596 51.89 -23.40 -13.99
N GLU A 597 53.13 -23.67 -14.34
CA GLU A 597 53.62 -23.69 -15.73
C GLU A 597 52.81 -24.68 -16.59
N ASN A 598 52.58 -25.90 -16.09
CA ASN A 598 51.80 -26.95 -16.77
C ASN A 598 50.34 -26.55 -16.97
N LYS A 599 49.82 -25.68 -16.13
CA LYS A 599 48.46 -25.14 -16.22
C LYS A 599 48.37 -23.79 -16.95
N ASN A 600 49.47 -23.34 -17.60
CA ASN A 600 49.63 -22.06 -18.26
C ASN A 600 49.43 -20.83 -17.32
N TRP A 601 49.98 -20.92 -16.12
CA TRP A 601 50.09 -19.80 -15.19
C TRP A 601 51.51 -19.33 -15.02
N GLU A 602 51.71 -18.06 -14.87
CA GLU A 602 52.96 -17.40 -14.51
C GLU A 602 52.86 -16.86 -13.08
N LEU A 603 53.82 -17.26 -12.23
CA LEU A 603 53.92 -16.74 -10.88
C LEU A 603 54.39 -15.29 -10.90
N ALA A 604 53.52 -14.34 -10.56
CA ALA A 604 53.76 -12.91 -10.65
C ALA A 604 53.81 -12.21 -9.28
#